data_74c62b9cbe5b8cd8dab9a9ff1b2176be
#
_entry.id   74c62b9cbe5b8cd8dab9a9ff1b2176be
#
_cell.length_a   1.000
_cell.length_b   1.000
_cell.length_c   1.000
_cell.angle_alpha   90.00
_cell.angle_beta   90.00
_cell.angle_gamma   90.00
#
_symmetry.space_group_name_H-M   'P 1'
#
loop_
_entity.id
_entity.type
_entity.pdbx_description
1 polymer ?
#
loop_
_entity_poly.entity_id
_entity_poly.type
_entity_poly.pdbx_seq_one_letter_code
_entity_poly.pdbx_strand_id
1 'polypeptide(L)'
;MAEPHDLTALEQAAAIARGELSSLELVEHHLRRVDALGDTVGAFVTVTAELAREAARAADATPAQRRGPLHGVPTAIKDLTLTAGVRTTFGSAAFADFVPPVDADVVRFIRAAGLISLGKTTTSELGCSLYSEGLVAPPARNPWDLAYTAGGSSGGAAAAVAAGLVPVAQGSDGGGSLRIPASLCGLIGYKPSRGLVSGGPLGFGGFGLPISGPIGRTVADVAALLDVLAEPVPGEPYLPPPPPAGGYLAAARAAAPGRLRVGRFTAPMLADEPVHPDCAAAVDRAAALLTAAGHEVVEVPPPLGPQVWPLFEIVWYVLTLAPVPPEREGQLLPLTRFLRSRAAGISAGALTATLGEIQAQVRLGLRRTAGCDLLLCPTLAAPQAPVGWFTEGRTPEEDFDRQRRFSPYCAVFNVTGEPSVSLPVGVTAEGLPAGVLLTGRYGDDARLIATAAQVERLSGGWDRHPGVWRSVGSANVSGSGVGRSPR
;
A
#
# COMPACT_ATOMS: atom_id res chain seq x y z
N MET A 1 2.56 1.75 -30.67
CA MET A 1 1.94 0.64 -29.91
C MET A 1 2.11 0.99 -28.44
N ALA A 2 1.18 0.60 -27.58
CA ALA A 2 1.33 0.74 -26.14
C ALA A 2 2.52 -0.11 -25.68
N GLU A 3 3.34 0.44 -24.77
CA GLU A 3 4.43 -0.30 -24.18
C GLU A 3 3.88 -1.29 -23.12
N PRO A 4 4.56 -2.41 -22.81
CA PRO A 4 4.05 -3.38 -21.84
C PRO A 4 3.70 -2.78 -20.47
N HIS A 5 4.40 -1.74 -20.02
CA HIS A 5 4.11 -1.07 -18.75
C HIS A 5 2.89 -0.13 -18.81
N ASP A 6 2.39 0.24 -19.99
CA ASP A 6 1.12 0.98 -20.13
C ASP A 6 -0.08 0.08 -19.80
N LEU A 7 0.04 -1.24 -20.01
CA LEU A 7 -1.00 -2.21 -19.71
C LEU A 7 -1.21 -2.35 -18.19
N THR A 8 -2.46 -2.55 -17.79
CA THR A 8 -2.81 -2.95 -16.42
C THR A 8 -2.32 -4.37 -16.11
N ALA A 9 -2.31 -4.80 -14.86
CA ALA A 9 -1.89 -6.16 -14.52
C ALA A 9 -2.74 -7.23 -15.22
N LEU A 10 -4.05 -7.02 -15.28
CA LEU A 10 -4.99 -7.92 -15.96
C LEU A 10 -4.81 -7.92 -17.48
N GLU A 11 -4.48 -6.78 -18.07
CA GLU A 11 -4.19 -6.69 -19.51
C GLU A 11 -2.87 -7.36 -19.86
N GLN A 12 -1.83 -7.24 -19.01
CA GLN A 12 -0.57 -7.97 -19.14
C GLN A 12 -0.81 -9.48 -19.09
N ALA A 13 -1.59 -9.96 -18.11
CA ALA A 13 -1.96 -11.38 -18.01
C ALA A 13 -2.76 -11.86 -19.24
N ALA A 14 -3.67 -11.03 -19.73
CA ALA A 14 -4.44 -11.34 -20.93
C ALA A 14 -3.56 -11.41 -22.18
N ALA A 15 -2.56 -10.53 -22.33
CA ALA A 15 -1.60 -10.58 -23.44
C ALA A 15 -0.76 -11.86 -23.40
N ILE A 16 -0.32 -12.29 -22.21
CA ILE A 16 0.37 -13.56 -22.00
C ILE A 16 -0.55 -14.74 -22.38
N ALA A 17 -1.81 -14.70 -21.95
CA ALA A 17 -2.76 -15.77 -22.25
C ALA A 17 -3.05 -15.91 -23.75
N ARG A 18 -3.02 -14.80 -24.51
CA ARG A 18 -3.17 -14.79 -25.97
C ARG A 18 -1.88 -15.09 -26.74
N GLY A 19 -0.73 -15.21 -26.04
CA GLY A 19 0.58 -15.43 -26.66
C GLY A 19 1.15 -14.19 -27.38
N GLU A 20 0.66 -13.01 -27.07
CA GLU A 20 1.15 -11.71 -27.59
C GLU A 20 2.44 -11.29 -26.90
N LEU A 21 2.63 -11.71 -25.65
CA LEU A 21 3.82 -11.55 -24.81
C LEU A 21 4.12 -12.86 -24.09
N SER A 22 5.38 -13.17 -23.86
CA SER A 22 5.79 -14.16 -22.88
C SER A 22 6.00 -13.49 -21.49
N SER A 23 5.92 -14.30 -20.45
CA SER A 23 6.26 -13.83 -19.09
C SER A 23 7.71 -13.34 -19.03
N LEU A 24 8.62 -14.00 -19.75
CA LEU A 24 10.03 -13.61 -19.80
C LEU A 24 10.23 -12.26 -20.47
N GLU A 25 9.59 -11.99 -21.62
CA GLU A 25 9.67 -10.68 -22.29
C GLU A 25 9.12 -9.57 -21.40
N LEU A 26 8.02 -9.83 -20.70
CA LEU A 26 7.41 -8.87 -19.77
C LEU A 26 8.34 -8.59 -18.57
N VAL A 27 8.91 -9.62 -17.96
CA VAL A 27 9.89 -9.48 -16.85
C VAL A 27 11.11 -8.70 -17.31
N GLU A 28 11.68 -9.00 -18.49
CA GLU A 28 12.84 -8.27 -19.03
C GLU A 28 12.49 -6.79 -19.30
N HIS A 29 11.28 -6.51 -19.79
CA HIS A 29 10.84 -5.13 -19.97
C HIS A 29 10.82 -4.37 -18.64
N HIS A 30 10.21 -4.96 -17.60
CA HIS A 30 10.12 -4.33 -16.29
C HIS A 30 11.49 -4.25 -15.58
N LEU A 31 12.38 -5.25 -15.72
CA LEU A 31 13.74 -5.20 -15.19
C LEU A 31 14.56 -4.06 -15.81
N ARG A 32 14.46 -3.83 -17.13
CA ARG A 32 15.11 -2.67 -17.77
C ARG A 32 14.60 -1.34 -17.20
N ARG A 33 13.31 -1.24 -16.89
CA ARG A 33 12.76 -0.04 -16.24
C ARG A 33 13.24 0.10 -14.80
N VAL A 34 13.35 -1.00 -14.06
CA VAL A 34 13.93 -1.00 -12.70
C VAL A 34 15.38 -0.52 -12.73
N ASP A 35 16.18 -1.00 -13.68
CA ASP A 35 17.58 -0.57 -13.85
C ASP A 35 17.69 0.94 -14.15
N ALA A 36 16.82 1.46 -14.98
CA ALA A 36 16.85 2.86 -15.39
C ALA A 36 16.28 3.85 -14.36
N LEU A 37 15.27 3.47 -13.58
CA LEU A 37 14.49 4.37 -12.72
C LEU A 37 14.47 3.97 -11.25
N GLY A 38 14.79 2.71 -10.93
CA GLY A 38 14.61 2.16 -9.59
C GLY A 38 15.28 2.99 -8.49
N ASP A 39 16.52 3.38 -8.68
CA ASP A 39 17.27 4.22 -7.74
C ASP A 39 16.76 5.67 -7.74
N THR A 40 16.36 6.21 -8.90
CA THR A 40 15.82 7.58 -9.01
C THR A 40 14.57 7.77 -8.16
N VAL A 41 13.68 6.79 -8.17
CA VAL A 41 12.45 6.81 -7.36
C VAL A 41 12.59 6.08 -6.02
N GLY A 42 13.74 5.46 -5.73
CA GLY A 42 14.01 4.73 -4.48
C GLY A 42 13.06 3.55 -4.25
N ALA A 43 12.67 2.85 -5.32
CA ALA A 43 11.61 1.85 -5.26
C ALA A 43 12.03 0.53 -4.62
N PHE A 44 13.27 0.08 -4.83
CA PHE A 44 13.74 -1.24 -4.42
C PHE A 44 14.93 -1.16 -3.46
N VAL A 45 14.93 -2.00 -2.45
CA VAL A 45 16.07 -2.27 -1.57
C VAL A 45 16.86 -3.50 -2.01
N THR A 46 16.20 -4.42 -2.72
CA THR A 46 16.82 -5.63 -3.28
C THR A 46 16.10 -6.01 -4.57
N VAL A 47 16.83 -6.08 -5.68
CA VAL A 47 16.33 -6.58 -6.97
C VAL A 47 16.76 -8.04 -7.13
N THR A 48 15.86 -8.93 -7.53
CA THR A 48 16.08 -10.38 -7.68
C THR A 48 15.96 -10.81 -9.14
N ALA A 49 16.73 -10.16 -10.02
CA ALA A 49 16.58 -10.30 -11.48
C ALA A 49 16.68 -11.76 -11.97
N GLU A 50 17.68 -12.55 -11.48
CA GLU A 50 17.84 -13.93 -11.92
C GLU A 50 16.68 -14.82 -11.45
N LEU A 51 16.25 -14.68 -10.19
CA LEU A 51 15.09 -15.41 -9.68
C LEU A 51 13.82 -15.06 -10.47
N ALA A 52 13.66 -13.80 -10.85
CA ALA A 52 12.55 -13.35 -11.67
C ALA A 52 12.58 -13.98 -13.08
N ARG A 53 13.76 -14.06 -13.71
CA ARG A 53 13.95 -14.74 -15.02
C ARG A 53 13.64 -16.23 -14.95
N GLU A 54 14.11 -16.91 -13.90
CA GLU A 54 13.80 -18.33 -13.67
C GLU A 54 12.31 -18.57 -13.49
N ALA A 55 11.66 -17.76 -12.64
CA ALA A 55 10.20 -17.82 -12.43
C ALA A 55 9.42 -17.53 -13.71
N ALA A 56 9.87 -16.58 -14.54
CA ALA A 56 9.24 -16.24 -15.81
C ALA A 56 9.29 -17.41 -16.81
N ARG A 57 10.44 -18.06 -16.94
CA ARG A 57 10.57 -19.28 -17.80
C ARG A 57 9.66 -20.41 -17.29
N ALA A 58 9.55 -20.58 -15.98
CA ALA A 58 8.64 -21.58 -15.39
C ALA A 58 7.18 -21.23 -15.64
N ALA A 59 6.81 -19.93 -15.56
CA ALA A 59 5.49 -19.46 -15.87
C ALA A 59 5.12 -19.70 -17.36
N ASP A 60 6.03 -19.41 -18.29
CA ASP A 60 5.83 -19.65 -19.72
C ASP A 60 5.61 -21.15 -20.04
N ALA A 61 6.28 -22.04 -19.31
CA ALA A 61 6.13 -23.49 -19.45
C ALA A 61 4.83 -24.03 -18.79
N THR A 62 4.10 -23.22 -18.02
CA THR A 62 2.88 -23.66 -17.31
C THR A 62 1.73 -23.85 -18.30
N PRO A 63 1.05 -25.03 -18.31
CA PRO A 63 -0.11 -25.27 -19.18
C PRO A 63 -1.23 -24.24 -18.96
N ALA A 64 -1.88 -23.79 -20.04
CA ALA A 64 -2.91 -22.74 -20.00
C ALA A 64 -4.04 -23.01 -18.99
N GLN A 65 -4.43 -24.28 -18.82
CA GLN A 65 -5.49 -24.71 -17.90
C GLN A 65 -5.15 -24.50 -16.41
N ARG A 66 -3.88 -24.27 -16.08
CA ARG A 66 -3.37 -24.05 -14.72
C ARG A 66 -3.06 -22.58 -14.44
N ARG A 67 -3.24 -21.70 -15.42
CA ARG A 67 -2.92 -20.26 -15.30
C ARG A 67 -4.07 -19.52 -14.64
N GLY A 68 -3.78 -18.82 -13.55
CA GLY A 68 -4.73 -17.91 -12.88
C GLY A 68 -4.80 -16.53 -13.55
N PRO A 69 -5.66 -15.63 -13.03
CA PRO A 69 -5.91 -14.31 -13.62
C PRO A 69 -4.70 -13.37 -13.72
N LEU A 70 -3.68 -13.57 -12.88
CA LEU A 70 -2.44 -12.77 -12.84
C LEU A 70 -1.20 -13.59 -13.16
N HIS A 71 -1.37 -14.75 -13.80
CA HIS A 71 -0.25 -15.63 -14.11
C HIS A 71 0.78 -14.96 -15.04
N GLY A 72 2.06 -15.03 -14.69
CA GLY A 72 3.16 -14.48 -15.46
C GLY A 72 3.39 -12.97 -15.26
N VAL A 73 2.55 -12.29 -14.49
CA VAL A 73 2.62 -10.84 -14.27
C VAL A 73 3.69 -10.48 -13.25
N PRO A 74 4.56 -9.48 -13.53
CA PRO A 74 5.53 -8.98 -12.57
C PRO A 74 4.85 -8.28 -11.38
N THR A 75 5.44 -8.48 -10.20
CA THR A 75 5.02 -7.82 -8.95
C THR A 75 6.25 -7.50 -8.08
N ALA A 76 6.03 -6.85 -6.95
CA ALA A 76 7.07 -6.59 -5.96
C ALA A 76 6.54 -6.84 -4.54
N ILE A 77 7.45 -7.20 -3.63
CA ILE A 77 7.11 -7.58 -2.26
C ILE A 77 7.74 -6.56 -1.30
N LYS A 78 6.95 -6.04 -0.38
CA LYS A 78 7.44 -5.09 0.63
C LYS A 78 8.53 -5.73 1.50
N ASP A 79 9.56 -4.96 1.83
CA ASP A 79 10.72 -5.47 2.58
C ASP A 79 10.48 -5.69 4.08
N LEU A 80 9.24 -5.65 4.53
CA LEU A 80 8.80 -6.18 5.83
C LEU A 80 8.32 -7.64 5.76
N THR A 81 8.14 -8.19 4.57
CA THR A 81 7.54 -9.50 4.34
C THR A 81 8.62 -10.55 4.14
N LEU A 82 8.65 -11.57 4.97
CA LEU A 82 9.62 -12.66 4.89
C LEU A 82 9.56 -13.33 3.52
N THR A 83 10.71 -13.44 2.85
CA THR A 83 10.85 -14.06 1.53
C THR A 83 12.03 -15.01 1.57
N ALA A 84 11.79 -16.31 1.57
CA ALA A 84 12.82 -17.32 1.71
C ALA A 84 13.94 -17.16 0.68
N GLY A 85 15.20 -17.14 1.17
CA GLY A 85 16.38 -17.00 0.33
C GLY A 85 16.60 -15.60 -0.25
N VAL A 86 15.76 -14.61 0.08
CA VAL A 86 15.91 -13.23 -0.41
C VAL A 86 16.16 -12.29 0.76
N ARG A 87 17.23 -11.49 0.65
CA ARG A 87 17.58 -10.46 1.63
C ARG A 87 16.34 -9.64 2.02
N THR A 88 16.07 -9.53 3.32
CA THR A 88 14.92 -8.82 3.90
C THR A 88 15.39 -7.96 5.06
N THR A 89 15.48 -6.66 4.86
CA THR A 89 16.13 -5.74 5.81
C THR A 89 15.17 -5.14 6.84
N PHE A 90 13.86 -5.29 6.68
CA PHE A 90 12.84 -4.58 7.45
C PHE A 90 13.04 -3.05 7.41
N GLY A 91 13.69 -2.51 6.35
CA GLY A 91 14.02 -1.09 6.22
C GLY A 91 15.14 -0.63 7.18
N SER A 92 15.83 -1.53 7.87
CA SER A 92 16.78 -1.24 8.95
C SER A 92 18.20 -1.71 8.64
N ALA A 93 19.19 -0.89 8.96
CA ALA A 93 20.60 -1.27 8.94
C ALA A 93 20.90 -2.42 9.92
N ALA A 94 20.12 -2.55 11.01
CA ALA A 94 20.25 -3.65 11.95
C ALA A 94 19.99 -5.03 11.34
N PHE A 95 19.30 -5.09 10.20
CA PHE A 95 18.98 -6.32 9.49
C PHE A 95 19.54 -6.33 8.05
N ALA A 96 20.57 -5.53 7.76
CA ALA A 96 21.09 -5.33 6.41
C ALA A 96 21.45 -6.64 5.68
N ASP A 97 21.86 -7.67 6.41
CA ASP A 97 22.32 -8.96 5.86
C ASP A 97 21.34 -10.11 6.13
N PHE A 98 20.17 -9.83 6.69
CA PHE A 98 19.26 -10.88 7.08
C PHE A 98 18.59 -11.52 5.84
N VAL A 99 18.66 -12.85 5.77
CA VAL A 99 18.00 -13.68 4.75
C VAL A 99 17.09 -14.66 5.46
N PRO A 100 15.75 -14.53 5.36
CA PRO A 100 14.82 -15.42 6.03
C PRO A 100 14.86 -16.84 5.42
N PRO A 101 14.72 -17.89 6.26
CA PRO A 101 14.64 -19.28 5.79
C PRO A 101 13.24 -19.70 5.32
N VAL A 102 12.24 -18.87 5.53
CA VAL A 102 10.83 -19.18 5.24
C VAL A 102 10.14 -18.04 4.48
N ASP A 103 9.15 -18.37 3.67
CA ASP A 103 8.23 -17.40 3.07
C ASP A 103 7.10 -17.05 4.03
N ALA A 104 6.69 -15.79 4.02
CA ALA A 104 5.37 -15.42 4.53
C ALA A 104 4.26 -16.06 3.66
N ASP A 105 3.09 -16.30 4.25
CA ASP A 105 1.97 -16.91 3.52
C ASP A 105 1.61 -16.16 2.26
N VAL A 106 1.54 -14.83 2.32
CA VAL A 106 1.26 -13.98 1.14
C VAL A 106 2.30 -14.16 0.01
N VAL A 107 3.57 -14.47 0.33
CA VAL A 107 4.61 -14.76 -0.67
C VAL A 107 4.37 -16.12 -1.31
N ARG A 108 3.98 -17.13 -0.52
CA ARG A 108 3.60 -18.46 -1.03
C ARG A 108 2.40 -18.36 -1.99
N PHE A 109 1.39 -17.55 -1.64
CA PHE A 109 0.21 -17.33 -2.48
C PHE A 109 0.54 -16.60 -3.78
N ILE A 110 1.37 -15.54 -3.72
CA ILE A 110 1.86 -14.82 -4.89
C ILE A 110 2.59 -15.77 -5.85
N ARG A 111 3.49 -16.62 -5.32
CA ARG A 111 4.21 -17.62 -6.12
C ARG A 111 3.27 -18.69 -6.70
N ALA A 112 2.34 -19.19 -5.89
CA ALA A 112 1.38 -20.21 -6.31
C ALA A 112 0.42 -19.71 -7.40
N ALA A 113 0.06 -18.42 -7.39
CA ALA A 113 -0.74 -17.76 -8.42
C ALA A 113 0.06 -17.48 -9.72
N GLY A 114 1.37 -17.73 -9.72
CA GLY A 114 2.25 -17.52 -10.86
C GLY A 114 2.65 -16.07 -11.10
N LEU A 115 2.46 -15.17 -10.13
CA LEU A 115 3.05 -13.84 -10.20
C LEU A 115 4.57 -13.91 -9.96
N ILE A 116 5.29 -12.99 -10.58
CA ILE A 116 6.76 -13.00 -10.60
C ILE A 116 7.29 -11.79 -9.83
N SER A 117 7.87 -12.04 -8.64
CA SER A 117 8.48 -10.98 -7.86
C SER A 117 9.77 -10.49 -8.49
N LEU A 118 9.90 -9.18 -8.73
CA LEU A 118 11.15 -8.54 -9.18
C LEU A 118 12.09 -8.22 -8.01
N GLY A 119 11.61 -8.27 -6.77
CA GLY A 119 12.42 -7.97 -5.59
C GLY A 119 11.64 -7.44 -4.41
N LYS A 120 12.41 -6.82 -3.47
CA LYS A 120 11.92 -6.23 -2.22
C LYS A 120 11.87 -4.71 -2.35
N THR A 121 10.70 -4.14 -2.06
CA THR A 121 10.50 -2.67 -2.17
C THR A 121 10.89 -1.96 -0.88
N THR A 122 11.43 -0.75 -1.04
CA THR A 122 11.82 0.13 0.05
C THR A 122 10.67 0.37 1.03
N THR A 123 10.99 0.31 2.31
CA THR A 123 10.03 0.50 3.40
C THR A 123 10.62 1.37 4.49
N SER A 124 9.80 1.95 5.35
CA SER A 124 10.30 2.56 6.58
C SER A 124 10.86 1.51 7.54
N GLU A 125 11.77 1.93 8.40
CA GLU A 125 12.38 1.04 9.39
C GLU A 125 11.32 0.41 10.29
N LEU A 126 11.29 -0.92 10.33
CA LEU A 126 10.31 -1.75 11.05
C LEU A 126 8.84 -1.38 10.77
N GLY A 127 8.57 -0.65 9.69
CA GLY A 127 7.24 -0.17 9.35
C GLY A 127 6.72 0.97 10.23
N CYS A 128 7.56 1.62 11.02
CA CYS A 128 7.15 2.53 12.09
C CYS A 128 6.80 3.94 11.65
N SER A 129 7.24 4.39 10.46
CA SER A 129 6.95 5.74 9.96
C SER A 129 6.11 5.75 8.68
N LEU A 130 5.50 6.89 8.40
CA LEU A 130 4.68 7.12 7.20
C LEU A 130 5.49 7.68 6.01
N TYR A 131 6.82 7.64 6.09
CA TYR A 131 7.78 7.92 5.01
C TYR A 131 8.79 6.76 4.92
N SER A 132 9.32 6.49 3.72
CA SER A 132 10.25 5.39 3.45
C SER A 132 11.63 5.96 3.10
N GLU A 133 12.29 6.52 4.12
CA GLU A 133 13.56 7.23 4.03
C GLU A 133 14.52 6.63 5.07
N GLY A 134 15.18 5.54 4.70
CA GLY A 134 16.05 4.75 5.57
C GLY A 134 17.52 4.79 5.15
N LEU A 135 18.34 3.89 5.75
CA LEU A 135 19.77 3.79 5.51
C LEU A 135 20.14 2.62 4.57
N VAL A 136 19.19 1.76 4.20
CA VAL A 136 19.44 0.52 3.43
C VAL A 136 19.12 0.64 1.95
N ALA A 137 18.47 1.75 1.55
CA ALA A 137 18.13 2.07 0.17
C ALA A 137 17.98 3.60 0.03
N PRO A 138 18.00 4.15 -1.21
CA PRO A 138 17.60 5.53 -1.44
C PRO A 138 16.18 5.83 -0.92
N PRO A 139 15.86 7.08 -0.54
CA PRO A 139 14.50 7.48 -0.17
C PRO A 139 13.50 7.14 -1.25
N ALA A 140 12.34 6.56 -0.88
CA ALA A 140 11.24 6.38 -1.80
C ALA A 140 10.61 7.73 -2.14
N ARG A 141 10.79 8.18 -3.39
CA ARG A 141 10.36 9.47 -3.92
C ARG A 141 9.07 9.34 -4.70
N ASN A 142 8.26 10.37 -4.63
CA ASN A 142 7.03 10.44 -5.40
C ASN A 142 7.36 10.58 -6.91
N PRO A 143 6.94 9.63 -7.78
CA PRO A 143 7.22 9.71 -9.22
C PRO A 143 6.60 10.92 -9.93
N TRP A 144 5.58 11.55 -9.33
CA TRP A 144 4.96 12.78 -9.87
C TRP A 144 5.86 14.01 -9.71
N ASP A 145 6.59 14.06 -8.58
CA ASP A 145 7.64 15.05 -8.33
C ASP A 145 8.64 14.47 -7.33
N LEU A 146 9.87 14.28 -7.79
CA LEU A 146 10.94 13.62 -7.03
C LEU A 146 11.44 14.42 -5.81
N ALA A 147 11.01 15.66 -5.64
CA ALA A 147 11.28 16.44 -4.43
C ALA A 147 10.45 15.98 -3.23
N TYR A 148 9.33 15.30 -3.48
CA TYR A 148 8.41 14.82 -2.45
C TYR A 148 8.61 13.35 -2.11
N THR A 149 8.22 12.96 -0.89
CA THR A 149 8.22 11.57 -0.44
C THR A 149 7.12 10.77 -1.13
N ALA A 150 7.37 9.51 -1.42
CA ALA A 150 6.32 8.56 -1.83
C ALA A 150 5.43 8.14 -0.65
N GLY A 151 5.74 8.60 0.56
CA GLY A 151 5.09 8.16 1.78
C GLY A 151 5.62 6.83 2.30
N GLY A 152 4.84 6.23 3.19
CA GLY A 152 5.23 4.98 3.86
C GLY A 152 4.10 4.37 4.71
N SER A 153 4.40 3.20 5.23
CA SER A 153 5.68 2.48 5.15
C SER A 153 5.87 1.70 3.84
N SER A 154 4.85 1.55 2.96
CA SER A 154 4.97 0.88 1.64
C SER A 154 5.34 1.87 0.52
N GLY A 155 6.23 2.83 0.79
CA GLY A 155 6.59 3.90 -0.16
C GLY A 155 7.25 3.37 -1.43
N GLY A 156 8.19 2.44 -1.30
CA GLY A 156 8.84 1.82 -2.46
C GLY A 156 7.87 1.03 -3.35
N ALA A 157 6.86 0.38 -2.76
CA ALA A 157 5.82 -0.31 -3.52
C ALA A 157 4.97 0.68 -4.33
N ALA A 158 4.56 1.79 -3.71
CA ALA A 158 3.81 2.83 -4.41
C ALA A 158 4.66 3.52 -5.49
N ALA A 159 5.92 3.85 -5.19
CA ALA A 159 6.86 4.42 -6.17
C ALA A 159 7.05 3.47 -7.37
N ALA A 160 7.21 2.16 -7.11
CA ALA A 160 7.36 1.15 -8.17
C ALA A 160 6.14 1.08 -9.10
N VAL A 161 4.93 1.06 -8.53
CA VAL A 161 3.69 1.01 -9.32
C VAL A 161 3.46 2.31 -10.07
N ALA A 162 3.62 3.46 -9.43
CA ALA A 162 3.40 4.77 -10.04
C ALA A 162 4.42 5.07 -11.15
N ALA A 163 5.66 4.59 -11.05
CA ALA A 163 6.68 4.73 -12.08
C ALA A 163 6.61 3.64 -13.18
N GLY A 164 5.66 2.71 -13.11
CA GLY A 164 5.53 1.61 -14.09
C GLY A 164 6.65 0.58 -14.02
N LEU A 165 7.29 0.40 -12.86
CA LEU A 165 8.29 -0.64 -12.65
C LEU A 165 7.65 -2.01 -12.38
N VAL A 166 6.44 -2.03 -11.88
CA VAL A 166 5.54 -3.18 -11.78
C VAL A 166 4.10 -2.70 -11.91
N PRO A 167 3.15 -3.50 -12.41
CA PRO A 167 1.75 -3.11 -12.52
C PRO A 167 1.00 -3.14 -11.19
N VAL A 168 1.37 -4.03 -10.28
CA VAL A 168 0.82 -4.19 -8.92
C VAL A 168 1.92 -4.55 -7.94
N ALA A 169 1.73 -4.25 -6.66
CA ALA A 169 2.68 -4.62 -5.61
C ALA A 169 1.95 -5.05 -4.32
N GLN A 170 2.59 -5.97 -3.57
CA GLN A 170 2.20 -6.29 -2.21
C GLN A 170 2.80 -5.25 -1.25
N GLY A 171 1.99 -4.77 -0.31
CA GLY A 171 2.38 -3.96 0.82
C GLY A 171 1.74 -4.42 2.11
N SER A 172 1.89 -3.62 3.18
CA SER A 172 1.23 -3.85 4.45
C SER A 172 0.82 -2.53 5.10
N ASP A 173 -0.18 -2.55 5.98
CA ASP A 173 -0.80 -1.37 6.58
C ASP A 173 -1.10 -1.61 8.05
N GLY A 174 -0.33 -0.97 8.94
CA GLY A 174 -0.55 -1.00 10.39
C GLY A 174 -1.18 0.29 10.93
N GLY A 175 -1.10 1.38 10.16
CA GLY A 175 -1.62 2.71 10.53
C GLY A 175 -1.90 3.60 9.32
N GLY A 176 -1.93 3.02 8.11
CA GLY A 176 -2.13 3.76 6.85
C GLY A 176 -1.15 3.38 5.74
N SER A 177 -0.26 2.45 5.99
CA SER A 177 0.92 2.22 5.14
C SER A 177 0.67 1.62 3.75
N LEU A 178 -0.55 1.26 3.38
CA LEU A 178 -1.00 1.04 1.99
C LEU A 178 -1.64 2.29 1.42
N ARG A 179 -2.49 2.93 2.22
CA ARG A 179 -3.38 4.02 1.82
C ARG A 179 -2.66 5.36 1.70
N ILE A 180 -1.73 5.66 2.61
CA ILE A 180 -0.90 6.88 2.61
C ILE A 180 -0.06 6.96 1.32
N PRO A 181 0.81 5.98 1.01
CA PRO A 181 1.63 6.08 -0.19
C PRO A 181 0.80 5.99 -1.47
N ALA A 182 -0.30 5.25 -1.49
CA ALA A 182 -1.22 5.24 -2.63
C ALA A 182 -1.84 6.62 -2.87
N SER A 183 -2.27 7.34 -1.82
CA SER A 183 -2.79 8.71 -1.91
C SER A 183 -1.78 9.68 -2.52
N LEU A 184 -0.52 9.63 -2.03
CA LEU A 184 0.55 10.51 -2.49
C LEU A 184 0.98 10.22 -3.92
N CYS A 185 0.99 8.95 -4.33
CA CYS A 185 1.45 8.51 -5.63
C CYS A 185 0.35 8.36 -6.70
N GLY A 186 -0.91 8.74 -6.40
CA GLY A 186 -2.01 8.66 -7.36
C GLY A 186 -2.44 7.25 -7.69
N LEU A 187 -2.44 6.37 -6.70
CA LEU A 187 -2.74 4.95 -6.82
C LEU A 187 -3.92 4.53 -5.94
N ILE A 188 -4.33 3.29 -6.11
CA ILE A 188 -5.29 2.61 -5.26
C ILE A 188 -4.53 1.75 -4.25
N GLY A 189 -4.68 2.06 -2.96
CA GLY A 189 -4.13 1.27 -1.86
C GLY A 189 -5.26 0.70 -1.02
N TYR A 190 -5.35 -0.62 -0.97
CA TYR A 190 -6.44 -1.32 -0.31
C TYR A 190 -5.98 -1.99 0.99
N LYS A 191 -6.55 -1.57 2.11
CA LYS A 191 -6.41 -2.22 3.40
C LYS A 191 -7.61 -3.15 3.63
N PRO A 192 -7.43 -4.49 3.61
CA PRO A 192 -8.53 -5.43 3.83
C PRO A 192 -9.11 -5.37 5.26
N SER A 193 -10.25 -5.99 5.46
CA SER A 193 -10.75 -6.33 6.79
C SER A 193 -9.71 -7.10 7.58
N ARG A 194 -9.58 -6.80 8.88
CA ARG A 194 -8.68 -7.55 9.77
C ARG A 194 -8.92 -9.05 9.66
N GLY A 195 -7.87 -9.83 9.46
CA GLY A 195 -7.90 -11.27 9.33
C GLY A 195 -8.25 -11.81 7.95
N LEU A 196 -8.60 -10.95 6.98
CA LEU A 196 -8.88 -11.41 5.61
C LEU A 196 -7.64 -11.97 4.91
N VAL A 197 -6.48 -11.40 5.19
CA VAL A 197 -5.18 -11.83 4.64
C VAL A 197 -4.35 -12.38 5.78
N SER A 198 -3.74 -13.56 5.58
CA SER A 198 -2.95 -14.24 6.60
C SER A 198 -1.79 -13.39 7.12
N GLY A 199 -1.55 -13.47 8.43
CA GLY A 199 -0.36 -12.93 9.12
C GLY A 199 0.79 -13.94 9.26
N GLY A 200 0.65 -15.14 8.68
CA GLY A 200 1.64 -16.22 8.79
C GLY A 200 2.98 -15.95 8.09
N PRO A 201 4.02 -16.73 8.47
CA PRO A 201 3.99 -17.91 9.34
C PRO A 201 4.04 -17.62 10.84
N LEU A 202 4.28 -16.37 11.25
CA LEU A 202 4.48 -16.00 12.67
C LEU A 202 3.16 -15.58 13.37
N GLY A 203 2.07 -15.48 12.61
CA GLY A 203 0.77 -15.05 13.10
C GLY A 203 0.60 -13.53 13.11
N PHE A 204 -0.58 -13.07 13.55
CA PHE A 204 -0.90 -11.65 13.68
C PHE A 204 -0.11 -11.02 14.82
N GLY A 205 1.03 -10.41 14.49
CA GLY A 205 1.70 -9.48 15.39
C GLY A 205 0.86 -8.21 15.61
N GLY A 206 1.29 -7.36 16.56
CA GLY A 206 0.80 -6.01 16.66
C GLY A 206 -0.67 -5.86 17.00
N PHE A 207 -1.22 -6.78 17.79
CA PHE A 207 -2.62 -6.73 18.25
C PHE A 207 -3.65 -6.68 17.09
N GLY A 208 -3.28 -7.22 15.93
CA GLY A 208 -4.11 -7.23 14.74
C GLY A 208 -4.23 -5.87 14.03
N LEU A 209 -3.36 -4.90 14.29
CA LEU A 209 -3.31 -3.65 13.53
C LEU A 209 -2.73 -3.84 12.13
N PRO A 210 -1.55 -4.50 11.93
CA PRO A 210 -0.97 -4.69 10.62
C PRO A 210 -1.73 -5.74 9.81
N ILE A 211 -1.91 -5.44 8.52
CA ILE A 211 -2.44 -6.39 7.54
C ILE A 211 -1.74 -6.18 6.20
N SER A 212 -1.48 -7.27 5.47
CA SER A 212 -1.01 -7.21 4.08
C SER A 212 -2.15 -6.84 3.13
N GLY A 213 -1.80 -6.17 2.02
CA GLY A 213 -2.76 -5.81 1.00
C GLY A 213 -2.11 -5.30 -0.29
N PRO A 214 -2.92 -5.10 -1.34
CA PRO A 214 -2.47 -4.70 -2.66
C PRO A 214 -2.37 -3.17 -2.83
N ILE A 215 -1.42 -2.76 -3.70
CA ILE A 215 -1.34 -1.43 -4.32
C ILE A 215 -1.37 -1.63 -5.83
N GLY A 216 -2.15 -0.84 -6.56
CA GLY A 216 -2.29 -0.93 -8.02
C GLY A 216 -2.81 0.36 -8.64
N ARG A 217 -2.89 0.38 -9.99
CA ARG A 217 -3.40 1.52 -10.75
C ARG A 217 -4.92 1.47 -10.96
N THR A 218 -5.51 0.29 -10.97
CA THR A 218 -6.97 0.10 -11.15
C THR A 218 -7.58 -0.69 -10.01
N VAL A 219 -8.85 -0.46 -9.74
CA VAL A 219 -9.58 -1.23 -8.71
C VAL A 219 -9.65 -2.71 -9.10
N ALA A 220 -9.74 -3.03 -10.39
CA ALA A 220 -9.77 -4.40 -10.87
C ALA A 220 -8.45 -5.14 -10.61
N ASP A 221 -7.29 -4.50 -10.85
CA ASP A 221 -5.97 -5.09 -10.55
C ASP A 221 -5.78 -5.31 -9.05
N VAL A 222 -6.18 -4.32 -8.24
CA VAL A 222 -6.14 -4.41 -6.76
C VAL A 222 -7.02 -5.56 -6.26
N ALA A 223 -8.22 -5.70 -6.81
CA ALA A 223 -9.15 -6.78 -6.47
C ALA A 223 -8.60 -8.16 -6.89
N ALA A 224 -7.99 -8.26 -8.07
CA ALA A 224 -7.37 -9.50 -8.54
C ALA A 224 -6.17 -9.92 -7.66
N LEU A 225 -5.35 -8.96 -7.23
CA LEU A 225 -4.26 -9.27 -6.29
C LEU A 225 -4.82 -9.60 -4.89
N LEU A 226 -5.91 -8.96 -4.46
CA LEU A 226 -6.56 -9.31 -3.20
C LEU A 226 -7.09 -10.74 -3.22
N ASP A 227 -7.67 -11.22 -4.32
CA ASP A 227 -8.09 -12.62 -4.49
C ASP A 227 -6.92 -13.59 -4.27
N VAL A 228 -5.72 -13.23 -4.74
CA VAL A 228 -4.50 -14.02 -4.50
C VAL A 228 -4.07 -14.00 -3.03
N LEU A 229 -4.16 -12.84 -2.36
CA LEU A 229 -3.67 -12.66 -0.99
C LEU A 229 -4.64 -13.21 0.08
N ALA A 230 -5.94 -13.30 -0.23
CA ALA A 230 -7.01 -13.61 0.72
C ALA A 230 -7.30 -15.13 0.83
N GLU A 231 -6.29 -15.97 0.59
CA GLU A 231 -6.41 -17.42 0.76
C GLU A 231 -6.60 -17.79 2.25
N PRO A 232 -7.61 -18.57 2.60
CA PRO A 232 -7.85 -18.98 3.97
C PRO A 232 -6.71 -19.85 4.53
N VAL A 233 -6.23 -19.52 5.73
CA VAL A 233 -5.21 -20.30 6.43
C VAL A 233 -5.76 -20.79 7.77
N PRO A 234 -5.71 -22.10 8.07
CA PRO A 234 -6.09 -22.63 9.38
C PRO A 234 -5.25 -22.02 10.52
N GLY A 235 -5.89 -21.64 11.61
CA GLY A 235 -5.19 -21.09 12.79
C GLY A 235 -5.14 -19.56 12.85
N GLU A 236 -5.73 -18.86 11.88
CA GLU A 236 -5.86 -17.41 11.96
C GLU A 236 -6.82 -17.00 13.09
N PRO A 237 -6.45 -16.01 13.94
CA PRO A 237 -7.24 -15.63 15.09
C PRO A 237 -8.48 -14.79 14.77
N TYR A 238 -8.55 -14.24 13.57
CA TYR A 238 -9.68 -13.45 13.08
C TYR A 238 -10.34 -14.16 11.91
N LEU A 239 -11.67 -14.23 11.93
CA LEU A 239 -12.46 -14.94 10.92
C LEU A 239 -13.41 -13.94 10.25
N PRO A 240 -12.96 -13.20 9.22
CA PRO A 240 -13.85 -12.38 8.41
C PRO A 240 -14.81 -13.26 7.62
N PRO A 241 -15.90 -12.69 7.09
CA PRO A 241 -16.77 -13.41 6.16
C PRO A 241 -15.94 -13.98 4.99
N PRO A 242 -16.35 -15.14 4.44
CA PRO A 242 -15.67 -15.71 3.30
C PRO A 242 -15.72 -14.76 2.09
N PRO A 243 -14.74 -14.86 1.15
CA PRO A 243 -14.78 -14.11 -0.09
C PRO A 243 -16.11 -14.28 -0.82
N PRO A 244 -16.57 -13.28 -1.58
CA PRO A 244 -17.81 -13.37 -2.33
C PRO A 244 -17.70 -14.42 -3.45
N ALA A 245 -18.83 -14.94 -3.92
CA ALA A 245 -18.87 -15.83 -5.05
C ALA A 245 -18.19 -15.18 -6.28
N GLY A 246 -17.19 -15.85 -6.83
CA GLY A 246 -16.37 -15.34 -7.94
C GLY A 246 -15.25 -14.39 -7.52
N GLY A 247 -15.03 -14.17 -6.22
CA GLY A 247 -13.93 -13.38 -5.68
C GLY A 247 -14.16 -11.86 -5.73
N TYR A 248 -13.16 -11.12 -5.28
CA TYR A 248 -13.17 -9.64 -5.24
C TYR A 248 -13.05 -9.02 -6.63
N LEU A 249 -12.38 -9.69 -7.57
CA LEU A 249 -12.35 -9.26 -8.97
C LEU A 249 -13.75 -9.27 -9.59
N ALA A 250 -14.58 -10.26 -9.30
CA ALA A 250 -15.98 -10.27 -9.75
C ALA A 250 -16.78 -9.12 -9.12
N ALA A 251 -16.54 -8.80 -7.84
CA ALA A 251 -17.15 -7.64 -7.18
C ALA A 251 -16.74 -6.31 -7.84
N ALA A 252 -15.46 -6.15 -8.22
CA ALA A 252 -14.98 -4.96 -8.95
C ALA A 252 -15.63 -4.80 -10.34
N ARG A 253 -15.95 -5.91 -11.00
CA ARG A 253 -16.60 -5.95 -12.33
C ARG A 253 -18.12 -5.86 -12.27
N ALA A 254 -18.71 -5.96 -11.10
CA ALA A 254 -20.15 -5.85 -10.91
C ALA A 254 -20.69 -4.49 -11.37
N ALA A 255 -21.95 -4.46 -11.83
CA ALA A 255 -22.56 -3.24 -12.38
C ALA A 255 -22.64 -2.11 -11.33
N ALA A 256 -23.19 -2.37 -10.17
CA ALA A 256 -23.30 -1.43 -9.06
C ALA A 256 -23.64 -2.17 -7.75
N PRO A 257 -23.21 -1.64 -6.58
CA PRO A 257 -23.49 -2.24 -5.26
C PRO A 257 -24.92 -2.00 -4.75
N GLY A 258 -25.83 -1.40 -5.54
CA GLY A 258 -27.11 -0.91 -5.10
C GLY A 258 -27.03 0.52 -4.48
N ARG A 259 -28.16 1.06 -4.00
CA ARG A 259 -28.17 2.36 -3.32
C ARG A 259 -27.61 2.21 -1.90
N LEU A 260 -26.60 3.01 -1.57
CA LEU A 260 -25.91 3.02 -0.28
C LEU A 260 -26.13 4.37 0.43
N ARG A 261 -26.01 4.34 1.75
CA ARG A 261 -25.90 5.53 2.59
C ARG A 261 -24.43 5.74 2.98
N VAL A 262 -23.83 6.84 2.52
CA VAL A 262 -22.42 7.17 2.73
C VAL A 262 -22.31 8.33 3.71
N GLY A 263 -21.73 8.10 4.87
CA GLY A 263 -21.42 9.13 5.85
C GLY A 263 -20.12 9.84 5.46
N ARG A 264 -20.17 11.17 5.24
CA ARG A 264 -18.96 11.94 4.96
C ARG A 264 -18.56 12.80 6.16
N PHE A 265 -17.26 13.02 6.31
CA PHE A 265 -16.68 13.96 7.27
C PHE A 265 -15.28 14.38 6.81
N THR A 266 -14.85 15.58 7.24
CA THR A 266 -13.49 16.09 7.02
C THR A 266 -12.73 16.33 8.34
N ALA A 267 -13.44 16.34 9.48
CA ALA A 267 -12.82 16.54 10.78
C ALA A 267 -11.78 15.44 11.07
N PRO A 268 -10.54 15.80 11.42
CA PRO A 268 -9.50 14.84 11.76
C PRO A 268 -9.86 14.00 12.98
N MET A 269 -9.42 12.74 13.00
CA MET A 269 -9.70 11.82 14.10
C MET A 269 -8.59 11.72 15.15
N LEU A 270 -7.34 12.01 14.77
CA LEU A 270 -6.19 11.87 15.68
C LEU A 270 -5.48 13.21 15.96
N ALA A 271 -5.93 14.30 15.37
CA ALA A 271 -5.37 15.64 15.51
C ALA A 271 -6.51 16.68 15.52
N ASP A 272 -6.23 17.90 15.99
CA ASP A 272 -7.19 19.00 16.04
C ASP A 272 -6.91 20.07 14.96
N GLU A 273 -6.09 19.78 13.97
CA GLU A 273 -5.72 20.73 12.92
C GLU A 273 -6.66 20.65 11.72
N PRO A 274 -6.92 21.79 11.04
CA PRO A 274 -7.75 21.78 9.85
C PRO A 274 -7.10 21.03 8.70
N VAL A 275 -7.92 20.34 7.90
CA VAL A 275 -7.48 19.66 6.69
C VAL A 275 -7.14 20.68 5.59
N HIS A 276 -6.13 20.38 4.78
CA HIS A 276 -5.76 21.21 3.63
C HIS A 276 -6.93 21.33 2.64
N PRO A 277 -7.19 22.53 2.04
CA PRO A 277 -8.30 22.72 1.12
C PRO A 277 -8.37 21.72 -0.03
N ASP A 278 -7.23 21.34 -0.62
CA ASP A 278 -7.20 20.37 -1.71
C ASP A 278 -7.65 18.97 -1.27
N CYS A 279 -7.31 18.57 -0.03
CA CYS A 279 -7.77 17.29 0.53
C CYS A 279 -9.29 17.33 0.82
N ALA A 280 -9.81 18.46 1.29
CA ALA A 280 -11.26 18.66 1.48
C ALA A 280 -11.98 18.66 0.13
N ALA A 281 -11.48 19.37 -0.88
CA ALA A 281 -12.04 19.41 -2.23
C ALA A 281 -12.05 18.03 -2.92
N ALA A 282 -11.09 17.15 -2.61
CA ALA A 282 -11.11 15.77 -3.09
C ALA A 282 -12.31 15.00 -2.51
N VAL A 283 -12.63 15.20 -1.23
CA VAL A 283 -13.82 14.60 -0.59
C VAL A 283 -15.09 15.12 -1.23
N ASP A 284 -15.17 16.43 -1.51
CA ASP A 284 -16.35 17.01 -2.19
C ASP A 284 -16.57 16.42 -3.57
N ARG A 285 -15.49 16.22 -4.35
CA ARG A 285 -15.57 15.54 -5.65
C ARG A 285 -16.03 14.09 -5.53
N ALA A 286 -15.50 13.34 -4.58
CA ALA A 286 -15.92 11.94 -4.36
C ALA A 286 -17.39 11.87 -3.92
N ALA A 287 -17.83 12.78 -3.05
CA ALA A 287 -19.22 12.89 -2.62
C ALA A 287 -20.17 13.21 -3.79
N ALA A 288 -19.77 14.08 -4.70
CA ALA A 288 -20.52 14.40 -5.91
C ALA A 288 -20.65 13.19 -6.85
N LEU A 289 -19.56 12.43 -7.06
CA LEU A 289 -19.57 11.19 -7.87
C LEU A 289 -20.50 10.14 -7.25
N LEU A 290 -20.44 9.94 -5.94
CA LEU A 290 -21.30 9.00 -5.22
C LEU A 290 -22.78 9.41 -5.29
N THR A 291 -23.07 10.71 -5.17
CA THR A 291 -24.43 11.25 -5.32
C THR A 291 -24.94 11.05 -6.75
N ALA A 292 -24.12 11.33 -7.76
CA ALA A 292 -24.45 11.07 -9.18
C ALA A 292 -24.68 9.59 -9.47
N ALA A 293 -24.04 8.70 -8.71
CA ALA A 293 -24.28 7.26 -8.77
C ALA A 293 -25.59 6.81 -8.10
N GLY A 294 -26.34 7.72 -7.48
CA GLY A 294 -27.60 7.45 -6.79
C GLY A 294 -27.47 7.06 -5.32
N HIS A 295 -26.29 7.20 -4.72
CA HIS A 295 -26.09 6.98 -3.29
C HIS A 295 -26.58 8.19 -2.49
N GLU A 296 -26.93 7.96 -1.22
CA GLU A 296 -27.27 9.01 -0.26
C GLU A 296 -26.00 9.41 0.50
N VAL A 297 -25.47 10.61 0.25
CA VAL A 297 -24.32 11.16 0.99
C VAL A 297 -24.82 12.10 2.08
N VAL A 298 -24.44 11.83 3.32
CA VAL A 298 -24.87 12.60 4.51
C VAL A 298 -23.67 13.00 5.36
N GLU A 299 -23.72 14.18 5.96
CA GLU A 299 -22.71 14.60 6.94
C GLU A 299 -22.89 13.80 8.23
N VAL A 300 -21.77 13.26 8.75
CA VAL A 300 -21.73 12.54 10.01
C VAL A 300 -20.51 12.98 10.85
N PRO A 301 -20.56 12.88 12.17
CA PRO A 301 -19.35 13.01 12.97
C PRO A 301 -18.40 11.85 12.68
N PRO A 302 -17.05 12.03 12.82
CA PRO A 302 -16.11 10.93 12.72
C PRO A 302 -16.40 9.87 13.78
N PRO A 303 -16.11 8.58 13.49
CA PRO A 303 -16.40 7.49 14.43
C PRO A 303 -15.58 7.62 15.73
N LEU A 304 -14.34 8.07 15.65
CA LEU A 304 -13.47 8.32 16.79
C LEU A 304 -12.93 9.77 16.73
N GLY A 305 -12.39 10.24 17.84
CA GLY A 305 -11.81 11.57 17.95
C GLY A 305 -10.43 11.56 18.59
N PRO A 306 -9.80 12.75 18.80
CA PRO A 306 -8.41 12.87 19.27
C PRO A 306 -8.10 12.16 20.58
N GLN A 307 -9.10 11.90 21.41
CA GLN A 307 -8.95 11.16 22.68
C GLN A 307 -8.43 9.71 22.49
N VAL A 308 -8.50 9.16 21.26
CA VAL A 308 -7.98 7.81 20.97
C VAL A 308 -6.46 7.84 20.75
N TRP A 309 -5.87 8.99 20.42
CA TRP A 309 -4.46 9.08 20.12
C TRP A 309 -3.56 8.57 21.26
N PRO A 310 -3.71 8.99 22.53
CA PRO A 310 -2.85 8.48 23.61
C PRO A 310 -2.93 6.95 23.78
N LEU A 311 -4.05 6.35 23.48
CA LEU A 311 -4.24 4.90 23.53
C LEU A 311 -3.51 4.23 22.34
N PHE A 312 -3.64 4.81 21.14
CA PHE A 312 -2.95 4.33 19.95
C PHE A 312 -1.43 4.41 20.10
N GLU A 313 -0.88 5.51 20.66
CA GLU A 313 0.55 5.67 20.91
C GLU A 313 1.13 4.51 21.73
N ILE A 314 0.47 4.14 22.84
CA ILE A 314 0.92 3.03 23.70
C ILE A 314 1.06 1.74 22.88
N VAL A 315 0.05 1.41 22.08
CA VAL A 315 0.09 0.23 21.23
C VAL A 315 1.18 0.35 20.15
N TRP A 316 1.32 1.54 19.56
CA TRP A 316 2.32 1.80 18.51
C TRP A 316 3.75 1.69 19.05
N TYR A 317 4.02 2.20 20.26
CA TYR A 317 5.31 2.04 20.94
C TYR A 317 5.64 0.55 21.15
N VAL A 318 4.71 -0.23 21.68
CA VAL A 318 4.92 -1.66 21.93
C VAL A 318 5.15 -2.45 20.64
N LEU A 319 4.53 -2.05 19.52
CA LEU A 319 4.76 -2.66 18.20
C LEU A 319 6.22 -2.59 17.75
N THR A 320 6.97 -1.58 18.20
CA THR A 320 8.38 -1.42 17.83
C THR A 320 9.32 -2.36 18.58
N LEU A 321 8.83 -3.10 19.59
CA LEU A 321 9.62 -4.07 20.37
C LEU A 321 9.90 -5.38 19.60
N ALA A 322 9.99 -5.31 18.27
CA ALA A 322 10.51 -6.41 17.48
C ALA A 322 11.90 -6.85 18.01
N PRO A 323 12.23 -8.15 17.98
CA PRO A 323 13.51 -8.63 18.46
C PRO A 323 14.64 -8.11 17.55
N VAL A 324 15.36 -7.09 18.04
CA VAL A 324 16.58 -6.57 17.45
C VAL A 324 17.75 -7.10 18.28
N PRO A 325 18.82 -7.65 17.65
CA PRO A 325 20.00 -8.06 18.39
C PRO A 325 20.58 -6.88 19.22
N PRO A 326 20.88 -7.07 20.52
CA PRO A 326 21.32 -5.96 21.39
C PRO A 326 22.51 -5.17 20.84
N GLU A 327 23.47 -5.86 20.20
CA GLU A 327 24.65 -5.25 19.58
C GLU A 327 24.33 -4.42 18.32
N ARG A 328 23.13 -4.55 17.76
CA ARG A 328 22.63 -3.80 16.60
C ARG A 328 21.63 -2.71 16.92
N GLU A 329 21.23 -2.57 18.19
CA GLU A 329 20.27 -1.56 18.64
C GLU A 329 20.72 -0.13 18.29
N GLY A 330 22.03 0.14 18.33
CA GLY A 330 22.63 1.42 17.95
C GLY A 330 22.51 1.76 16.46
N GLN A 331 22.20 0.79 15.59
CA GLN A 331 22.05 0.95 14.15
C GLN A 331 20.61 1.38 13.75
N LEU A 332 19.68 1.36 14.70
CA LEU A 332 18.30 1.81 14.46
C LEU A 332 18.25 3.34 14.27
N LEU A 333 17.30 3.79 13.47
CA LEU A 333 17.02 5.21 13.26
C LEU A 333 16.60 5.92 14.57
N PRO A 334 16.81 7.24 14.67
CA PRO A 334 16.44 8.01 15.86
C PRO A 334 14.97 7.83 16.28
N LEU A 335 14.04 7.87 15.34
CA LEU A 335 12.61 7.66 15.61
C LEU A 335 12.35 6.27 16.21
N THR A 336 12.90 5.23 15.62
CA THR A 336 12.71 3.85 16.10
C THR A 336 13.24 3.67 17.51
N ARG A 337 14.45 4.19 17.80
CA ARG A 337 15.00 4.18 19.17
C ARG A 337 14.11 4.94 20.16
N PHE A 338 13.58 6.09 19.76
CA PHE A 338 12.66 6.87 20.60
C PHE A 338 11.41 6.07 20.93
N LEU A 339 10.72 5.51 19.92
CA LEU A 339 9.51 4.72 20.11
C LEU A 339 9.76 3.50 21.02
N ARG A 340 10.87 2.78 20.82
CA ARG A 340 11.29 1.65 21.66
C ARG A 340 11.59 2.06 23.09
N SER A 341 12.22 3.22 23.31
CA SER A 341 12.45 3.76 24.65
C SER A 341 11.16 4.08 25.39
N ARG A 342 10.15 4.59 24.69
CA ARG A 342 8.81 4.83 25.23
C ARG A 342 8.11 3.53 25.60
N ALA A 343 8.26 2.49 24.75
CA ALA A 343 7.70 1.17 24.99
C ALA A 343 8.26 0.47 26.23
N ALA A 344 9.54 0.65 26.54
CA ALA A 344 10.21 -0.01 27.67
C ALA A 344 9.59 0.31 29.04
N GLY A 345 8.92 1.47 29.17
CA GLY A 345 8.23 1.88 30.40
C GLY A 345 6.79 1.39 30.53
N ILE A 346 6.25 0.69 29.51
CA ILE A 346 4.85 0.28 29.50
C ILE A 346 4.71 -1.08 30.18
N SER A 347 3.99 -1.13 31.32
CA SER A 347 3.70 -2.39 31.99
C SER A 347 2.64 -3.21 31.24
N ALA A 348 2.63 -4.52 31.46
CA ALA A 348 1.59 -5.41 30.92
C ALA A 348 0.18 -4.98 31.37
N GLY A 349 0.04 -4.49 32.61
CA GLY A 349 -1.22 -3.95 33.13
C GLY A 349 -1.70 -2.71 32.38
N ALA A 350 -0.77 -1.76 32.11
CA ALA A 350 -1.08 -0.56 31.33
C ALA A 350 -1.52 -0.92 29.88
N LEU A 351 -0.79 -1.83 29.24
CA LEU A 351 -1.14 -2.28 27.90
C LEU A 351 -2.51 -2.97 27.86
N THR A 352 -2.81 -3.85 28.83
CA THR A 352 -4.12 -4.54 28.90
C THR A 352 -5.26 -3.55 29.09
N ALA A 353 -5.09 -2.55 29.99
CA ALA A 353 -6.08 -1.50 30.19
C ALA A 353 -6.28 -0.66 28.92
N THR A 354 -5.20 -0.30 28.22
CA THR A 354 -5.25 0.42 26.94
C THR A 354 -6.02 -0.34 25.88
N LEU A 355 -5.76 -1.64 25.71
CA LEU A 355 -6.47 -2.47 24.73
C LEU A 355 -7.97 -2.57 25.05
N GLY A 356 -8.33 -2.68 26.34
CA GLY A 356 -9.71 -2.67 26.78
C GLY A 356 -10.42 -1.35 26.49
N GLU A 357 -9.76 -0.23 26.77
CA GLU A 357 -10.30 1.12 26.49
C GLU A 357 -10.46 1.36 24.98
N ILE A 358 -9.46 0.97 24.16
CA ILE A 358 -9.59 1.05 22.70
C ILE A 358 -10.83 0.30 22.23
N GLN A 359 -11.07 -0.92 22.71
CA GLN A 359 -12.26 -1.70 22.33
C GLN A 359 -13.56 -1.01 22.74
N ALA A 360 -13.61 -0.38 23.91
CA ALA A 360 -14.76 0.38 24.36
C ALA A 360 -15.02 1.61 23.46
N GLN A 361 -13.97 2.39 23.15
CA GLN A 361 -14.06 3.56 22.26
C GLN A 361 -14.51 3.16 20.84
N VAL A 362 -13.96 2.07 20.29
CA VAL A 362 -14.38 1.53 18.99
C VAL A 362 -15.87 1.18 18.98
N ARG A 363 -16.35 0.46 19.99
CA ARG A 363 -17.77 0.07 20.07
C ARG A 363 -18.69 1.27 20.17
N LEU A 364 -18.32 2.31 20.91
CA LEU A 364 -19.08 3.55 21.02
C LEU A 364 -19.03 4.34 19.70
N GLY A 365 -17.86 4.45 19.08
CA GLY A 365 -17.65 5.17 17.85
C GLY A 365 -18.42 4.58 16.67
N LEU A 366 -18.34 3.28 16.45
CA LEU A 366 -19.03 2.59 15.37
C LEU A 366 -20.57 2.65 15.50
N ARG A 367 -21.12 2.81 16.72
CA ARG A 367 -22.56 3.05 16.89
C ARG A 367 -23.01 4.39 16.33
N ARG A 368 -22.14 5.42 16.33
CA ARG A 368 -22.46 6.75 15.78
C ARG A 368 -22.61 6.72 14.25
N THR A 369 -21.90 5.83 13.59
CA THR A 369 -21.91 5.69 12.13
C THR A 369 -22.66 4.45 11.66
N ALA A 370 -23.31 3.69 12.56
CA ALA A 370 -24.00 2.43 12.25
C ALA A 370 -25.12 2.56 11.20
N GLY A 371 -25.68 3.77 11.01
CA GLY A 371 -26.65 4.07 9.97
C GLY A 371 -26.06 4.21 8.56
N CYS A 372 -24.73 4.22 8.40
CA CYS A 372 -24.05 4.33 7.12
C CYS A 372 -23.53 2.98 6.65
N ASP A 373 -23.57 2.72 5.35
CA ASP A 373 -22.97 1.55 4.71
C ASP A 373 -21.49 1.76 4.52
N LEU A 374 -21.08 2.99 4.16
CA LEU A 374 -19.70 3.39 3.95
C LEU A 374 -19.42 4.72 4.65
N LEU A 375 -18.14 5.00 4.90
CA LEU A 375 -17.63 6.29 5.36
C LEU A 375 -16.69 6.87 4.30
N LEU A 376 -16.77 8.18 4.10
CA LEU A 376 -15.91 8.95 3.18
C LEU A 376 -15.22 10.08 3.95
N CYS A 377 -13.89 10.13 3.87
CA CYS A 377 -13.09 11.20 4.46
C CYS A 377 -11.78 11.42 3.66
N PRO A 378 -10.96 12.43 3.98
CA PRO A 378 -9.63 12.55 3.40
C PRO A 378 -8.75 11.34 3.75
N THR A 379 -7.84 10.94 2.85
CA THR A 379 -6.79 9.96 3.22
C THR A 379 -5.76 10.63 4.12
N LEU A 380 -5.40 11.88 3.82
CA LEU A 380 -4.38 12.68 4.51
C LEU A 380 -4.93 14.08 4.83
N ALA A 381 -4.36 14.74 5.84
CA ALA A 381 -4.71 16.12 6.16
C ALA A 381 -3.95 17.13 5.27
N ALA A 382 -2.82 16.74 4.67
CA ALA A 382 -2.06 17.53 3.72
C ALA A 382 -1.71 16.70 2.48
N PRO A 383 -1.60 17.32 1.27
CA PRO A 383 -1.51 16.57 0.04
C PRO A 383 -0.12 15.98 -0.22
N GLN A 384 0.95 16.65 0.20
CA GLN A 384 2.32 16.25 -0.07
C GLN A 384 3.27 16.70 1.06
N ALA A 385 4.43 16.02 1.17
CA ALA A 385 5.53 16.41 2.05
C ALA A 385 6.87 16.21 1.32
N PRO A 386 7.80 17.19 1.35
CA PRO A 386 9.14 17.02 0.79
C PRO A 386 9.89 15.86 1.44
N VAL A 387 10.83 15.24 0.71
CA VAL A 387 11.78 14.28 1.29
C VAL A 387 12.54 14.99 2.41
N GLY A 388 12.72 14.33 3.56
CA GLY A 388 13.36 14.90 4.75
C GLY A 388 12.46 15.77 5.62
N TRP A 389 11.28 16.16 5.16
CA TRP A 389 10.41 17.11 5.88
C TRP A 389 10.04 16.65 7.31
N PHE A 390 9.92 15.36 7.53
CA PHE A 390 9.58 14.81 8.85
C PHE A 390 10.76 14.86 9.82
N THR A 391 12.00 14.67 9.33
CA THR A 391 13.19 14.39 10.14
C THR A 391 14.18 15.53 10.24
N GLU A 392 14.36 16.33 9.18
CA GLU A 392 15.39 17.36 9.12
C GLU A 392 15.17 18.47 10.13
N GLY A 393 16.16 18.66 11.01
CA GLY A 393 16.13 19.68 12.09
C GLY A 393 15.09 19.39 13.16
N ARG A 394 14.66 18.12 13.32
CA ARG A 394 13.61 17.70 14.27
C ARG A 394 14.10 16.68 15.27
N THR A 395 13.51 16.72 16.46
CA THR A 395 13.59 15.64 17.41
C THR A 395 12.70 14.46 16.96
N PRO A 396 12.98 13.23 17.40
CA PRO A 396 12.11 12.08 17.11
C PRO A 396 10.66 12.25 17.59
N GLU A 397 10.43 13.02 18.65
CA GLU A 397 9.10 13.31 19.16
C GLU A 397 8.35 14.29 18.24
N GLU A 398 9.01 15.33 17.74
CA GLU A 398 8.45 16.26 16.74
C GLU A 398 8.17 15.57 15.41
N ASP A 399 9.04 14.64 14.98
CA ASP A 399 8.81 13.80 13.81
C ASP A 399 7.53 12.98 14.00
N PHE A 400 7.38 12.27 15.12
CA PHE A 400 6.20 11.44 15.40
C PHE A 400 4.90 12.27 15.48
N ASP A 401 4.94 13.47 16.10
CA ASP A 401 3.79 14.35 16.12
C ASP A 401 3.41 14.90 14.73
N ARG A 402 4.41 15.23 13.88
CA ARG A 402 4.16 15.61 12.49
C ARG A 402 3.46 14.51 11.71
N GLN A 403 3.85 13.27 11.90
CA GLN A 403 3.22 12.13 11.26
C GLN A 403 1.74 12.00 11.66
N ARG A 404 1.43 12.18 12.94
CA ARG A 404 0.06 12.21 13.46
C ARG A 404 -0.80 13.27 12.77
N ARG A 405 -0.27 14.50 12.65
CA ARG A 405 -0.97 15.64 12.03
C ARG A 405 -1.12 15.46 10.54
N PHE A 406 -0.14 14.86 9.87
CA PHE A 406 -0.17 14.61 8.43
C PHE A 406 -1.19 13.52 8.06
N SER A 407 -1.30 12.46 8.86
CA SER A 407 -2.19 11.31 8.61
C SER A 407 -3.14 11.02 9.79
N PRO A 408 -4.10 11.90 10.09
CA PRO A 408 -4.97 11.75 11.25
C PRO A 408 -6.18 10.84 11.02
N TYR A 409 -6.32 10.21 9.85
CA TYR A 409 -7.50 9.41 9.47
C TYR A 409 -7.22 7.90 9.44
N CYS A 410 -6.12 7.50 8.80
CA CYS A 410 -5.89 6.11 8.38
C CYS A 410 -5.83 5.11 9.54
N ALA A 411 -5.07 5.43 10.60
CA ALA A 411 -4.79 4.49 11.70
C ALA A 411 -6.06 4.07 12.47
N VAL A 412 -7.08 4.92 12.50
CA VAL A 412 -8.36 4.59 13.13
C VAL A 412 -8.97 3.34 12.52
N PHE A 413 -8.88 3.15 11.21
CA PHE A 413 -9.43 1.97 10.53
C PHE A 413 -8.56 0.71 10.65
N ASN A 414 -7.32 0.84 11.16
CA ASN A 414 -6.58 -0.31 11.66
C ASN A 414 -7.09 -0.71 13.06
N VAL A 415 -7.40 0.29 13.89
CA VAL A 415 -7.95 0.07 15.24
C VAL A 415 -9.34 -0.58 15.17
N THR A 416 -10.24 -0.11 14.30
CA THR A 416 -11.59 -0.70 14.13
C THR A 416 -11.55 -2.05 13.40
N GLY A 417 -10.52 -2.28 12.56
CA GLY A 417 -10.39 -3.47 11.71
C GLY A 417 -11.22 -3.43 10.42
N GLU A 418 -11.93 -2.34 10.16
CA GLU A 418 -12.75 -2.15 8.97
C GLU A 418 -11.91 -2.05 7.69
N PRO A 419 -12.37 -2.57 6.53
CA PRO A 419 -11.66 -2.43 5.26
C PRO A 419 -11.71 -0.98 4.78
N SER A 420 -10.63 -0.52 4.17
CA SER A 420 -10.54 0.84 3.65
C SER A 420 -9.72 0.91 2.37
N VAL A 421 -10.09 1.81 1.47
CA VAL A 421 -9.37 2.05 0.22
C VAL A 421 -9.08 3.53 0.03
N SER A 422 -7.85 3.87 -0.35
CA SER A 422 -7.49 5.19 -0.86
C SER A 422 -7.70 5.23 -2.36
N LEU A 423 -8.46 6.23 -2.84
CA LEU A 423 -8.78 6.45 -4.25
C LEU A 423 -8.24 7.81 -4.71
N PRO A 424 -7.55 7.91 -5.86
CA PRO A 424 -6.88 9.14 -6.33
C PRO A 424 -7.86 10.10 -7.03
N VAL A 425 -8.95 10.49 -6.36
CA VAL A 425 -10.01 11.34 -6.92
C VAL A 425 -9.60 12.81 -7.03
N GLY A 426 -8.67 13.24 -6.16
CA GLY A 426 -8.22 14.62 -6.06
C GLY A 426 -6.95 14.91 -6.85
N VAL A 427 -6.79 16.19 -7.21
CA VAL A 427 -5.55 16.76 -7.77
C VAL A 427 -5.34 18.12 -7.11
N THR A 428 -4.13 18.39 -6.62
CA THR A 428 -3.76 19.68 -6.03
C THR A 428 -3.63 20.77 -7.09
N ALA A 429 -3.50 22.01 -6.66
CA ALA A 429 -3.26 23.13 -7.57
C ALA A 429 -1.96 22.96 -8.39
N GLU A 430 -0.95 22.29 -7.82
CA GLU A 430 0.33 21.95 -8.48
C GLU A 430 0.23 20.74 -9.41
N GLY A 431 -0.93 20.10 -9.49
CA GLY A 431 -1.16 18.95 -10.35
C GLY A 431 -0.78 17.60 -9.73
N LEU A 432 -0.46 17.56 -8.44
CA LEU A 432 -0.11 16.34 -7.70
C LEU A 432 -1.36 15.59 -7.22
N PRO A 433 -1.31 14.27 -7.05
CA PRO A 433 -2.44 13.50 -6.57
C PRO A 433 -2.86 13.85 -5.12
N ALA A 434 -4.15 13.77 -4.86
CA ALA A 434 -4.73 13.83 -3.52
C ALA A 434 -5.81 12.75 -3.37
N GLY A 435 -5.60 11.81 -2.46
CA GLY A 435 -6.51 10.67 -2.27
C GLY A 435 -7.63 10.95 -1.30
N VAL A 436 -8.76 10.26 -1.51
CA VAL A 436 -9.85 10.14 -0.54
C VAL A 436 -9.90 8.73 0.04
N LEU A 437 -10.34 8.62 1.27
CA LEU A 437 -10.49 7.35 1.96
C LEU A 437 -11.96 6.94 1.98
N LEU A 438 -12.26 5.79 1.38
CA LEU A 438 -13.56 5.14 1.48
C LEU A 438 -13.41 3.92 2.39
N THR A 439 -14.28 3.78 3.38
CA THR A 439 -14.22 2.71 4.39
C THR A 439 -15.55 1.98 4.47
N GLY A 440 -15.51 0.65 4.42
CA GLY A 440 -16.67 -0.23 4.58
C GLY A 440 -16.81 -0.74 6.01
N ARG A 441 -17.92 -1.39 6.32
CA ARG A 441 -18.08 -2.12 7.58
C ARG A 441 -17.14 -3.33 7.61
N TYR A 442 -16.77 -3.77 8.80
CA TYR A 442 -15.95 -4.98 8.97
C TYR A 442 -16.56 -6.17 8.22
N GLY A 443 -15.76 -6.80 7.36
CA GLY A 443 -16.15 -7.93 6.54
C GLY A 443 -16.92 -7.58 5.26
N ASP A 444 -17.12 -6.31 4.96
CA ASP A 444 -17.88 -5.87 3.77
C ASP A 444 -16.95 -5.42 2.62
N ASP A 445 -15.82 -6.12 2.48
CA ASP A 445 -14.79 -5.85 1.48
C ASP A 445 -15.34 -5.86 0.04
N ALA A 446 -16.22 -6.78 -0.28
CA ALA A 446 -16.81 -6.89 -1.61
C ALA A 446 -17.63 -5.64 -2.01
N ARG A 447 -18.45 -5.11 -1.09
CA ARG A 447 -19.22 -3.89 -1.34
C ARG A 447 -18.31 -2.67 -1.48
N LEU A 448 -17.28 -2.57 -0.65
CA LEU A 448 -16.30 -1.50 -0.72
C LEU A 448 -15.59 -1.51 -2.07
N ILE A 449 -15.13 -2.67 -2.54
CA ILE A 449 -14.49 -2.83 -3.86
C ILE A 449 -15.45 -2.48 -4.99
N ALA A 450 -16.69 -2.97 -4.96
CA ALA A 450 -17.69 -2.64 -5.98
C ALA A 450 -17.98 -1.14 -6.05
N THR A 451 -18.04 -0.45 -4.89
CA THR A 451 -18.22 1.01 -4.84
C THR A 451 -16.97 1.75 -5.32
N ALA A 452 -15.78 1.32 -4.93
CA ALA A 452 -14.53 1.89 -5.43
C ALA A 452 -14.43 1.81 -6.96
N ALA A 453 -14.78 0.66 -7.56
CA ALA A 453 -14.82 0.48 -8.99
C ALA A 453 -15.89 1.35 -9.67
N GLN A 454 -17.01 1.59 -9.02
CA GLN A 454 -18.03 2.52 -9.52
C GLN A 454 -17.52 3.96 -9.54
N VAL A 455 -16.85 4.42 -8.46
CA VAL A 455 -16.21 5.74 -8.39
C VAL A 455 -15.15 5.88 -9.48
N GLU A 456 -14.30 4.86 -9.69
CA GLU A 456 -13.31 4.82 -10.75
C GLU A 456 -13.93 5.02 -12.14
N ARG A 457 -14.99 4.26 -12.47
CA ARG A 457 -15.70 4.39 -13.76
C ARG A 457 -16.31 5.79 -13.95
N LEU A 458 -16.92 6.35 -12.90
CA LEU A 458 -17.57 7.68 -12.97
C LEU A 458 -16.57 8.83 -13.03
N SER A 459 -15.37 8.66 -12.50
CA SER A 459 -14.28 9.63 -12.64
C SER A 459 -13.63 9.62 -14.03
N GLY A 460 -14.02 8.72 -14.92
CA GLY A 460 -13.41 8.52 -16.23
C GLY A 460 -12.10 7.72 -16.20
N GLY A 461 -11.82 7.04 -15.08
CA GLY A 461 -10.54 6.39 -14.81
C GLY A 461 -9.48 7.40 -14.35
N TRP A 462 -8.31 6.87 -13.99
CA TRP A 462 -7.17 7.70 -13.54
C TRP A 462 -5.97 7.49 -14.47
N ASP A 463 -6.17 7.81 -15.74
CA ASP A 463 -5.26 7.54 -16.85
C ASP A 463 -4.05 8.49 -16.91
N ARG A 464 -3.80 9.21 -15.80
CA ARG A 464 -2.66 10.11 -15.70
C ARG A 464 -1.43 9.37 -15.22
N HIS A 465 -0.30 9.67 -15.86
CA HIS A 465 0.98 9.12 -15.50
C HIS A 465 1.98 10.23 -15.12
N PRO A 466 2.90 9.98 -14.18
CA PRO A 466 3.96 10.91 -13.81
C PRO A 466 4.96 11.12 -14.95
N GLY A 467 5.73 12.22 -14.93
CA GLY A 467 6.71 12.54 -15.96
C GLY A 467 7.76 11.46 -16.20
N VAL A 468 8.15 10.73 -15.14
CA VAL A 468 9.12 9.61 -15.23
C VAL A 468 8.59 8.39 -16.01
N TRP A 469 7.27 8.30 -16.23
CA TRP A 469 6.64 7.17 -16.93
C TRP A 469 7.19 6.94 -18.34
N ARG A 470 7.50 8.02 -19.08
CA ARG A 470 7.95 7.98 -20.48
C ARG A 470 9.46 8.15 -20.65
N SER A 471 10.22 8.36 -19.58
CA SER A 471 11.65 8.64 -19.65
C SER A 471 12.54 7.47 -20.09
N VAL A 472 11.99 6.25 -20.24
CA VAL A 472 12.69 5.01 -20.64
C VAL A 472 12.12 4.46 -21.95
N GLY A 473 11.94 5.28 -22.96
CA GLY A 473 11.31 4.85 -24.23
C GLY A 473 12.04 5.29 -25.51
N SER A 474 13.16 6.00 -25.43
CA SER A 474 13.83 6.53 -26.64
C SER A 474 15.36 6.47 -26.60
N ALA A 475 15.94 5.44 -26.02
CA ALA A 475 17.38 5.19 -26.20
C ALA A 475 17.58 4.47 -27.54
N ASN A 476 17.76 5.28 -28.61
CA ASN A 476 18.51 5.05 -29.85
C ASN A 476 18.93 3.61 -30.17
N VAL A 477 18.20 3.01 -31.10
CA VAL A 477 18.80 2.23 -32.15
C VAL A 477 19.42 3.22 -33.17
N SER A 478 20.50 3.89 -32.80
CA SER A 478 21.38 4.56 -33.72
C SER A 478 22.65 3.71 -33.83
N GLY A 479 22.74 3.05 -34.99
CA GLY A 479 23.79 2.09 -35.32
C GLY A 479 25.19 2.59 -35.09
N SER A 480 26.00 1.70 -34.61
CA SER A 480 27.45 1.75 -34.73
C SER A 480 27.85 1.76 -36.22
N GLY A 481 27.93 2.94 -36.77
CA GLY A 481 28.65 3.19 -38.01
C GLY A 481 30.13 2.94 -37.77
N VAL A 482 30.61 1.81 -38.23
CA VAL A 482 32.06 1.51 -38.37
C VAL A 482 32.64 2.51 -39.36
N GLY A 483 33.20 3.58 -38.84
CA GLY A 483 34.07 4.49 -39.58
C GLY A 483 35.45 3.88 -39.75
N ARG A 484 35.70 3.22 -40.89
CA ARG A 484 37.06 2.98 -41.38
C ARG A 484 37.70 4.33 -41.74
N SER A 485 38.80 4.64 -41.08
CA SER A 485 39.71 5.70 -41.52
C SER A 485 40.90 5.05 -42.26
N PRO A 486 41.31 5.53 -43.44
CA PRO A 486 42.49 5.08 -44.13
C PRO A 486 43.70 6.00 -43.83
N ARG A 487 44.79 5.39 -43.58
CA ARG A 487 46.23 5.66 -43.66
C ARG A 487 46.99 5.60 -42.35
#